data_1811e9fd220a56822ea0344565321f3c
#
_entry.id   1811e9fd220a56822ea0344565321f3c
#
_cell.length_a   1.000
_cell.length_b   1.000
_cell.length_c   1.000
_cell.angle_alpha   90.00
_cell.angle_beta   90.00
_cell.angle_gamma   90.00
#
_symmetry.space_group_name_H-M   'P 1'
#
loop_
_entity.id
_entity.type
_entity.pdbx_description
1 polymer ?
#
loop_
_entity_poly.entity_id
_entity_poly.type
_entity_poly.pdbx_seq_one_letter_code
_entity_poly.pdbx_strand_id
1 'polypeptide(L)'
;MLLRINNVRIPLVSEASLREASARRLGVKKQDIGSIRVLRRAVDARRKSNIVINYHVLADIDVPARLVNRLLLDKDVTRFKEEPAPLPVFGTEKMQERPVVIGAGPAGLVAALELARYGYRPLLLERGKKIAERVDDVQRFWKKGEFDPESNVQFGEGGAGTFSDGKLTTRVNDPVMNDILKLFVEAGAPEEILWEQKPHVGTDRLRAMVAGLNKMIVSLGGEIRFNTRAAGFIIEDNAVKGVITQTGEKIYAPAVILACGHSARDTYAMLAENKIAAEAKAFAIGVRIEHPQELIDRAQYGEFAGHPKLGAADYAVVWHSPESTRTAYSFCMCPGGQVVGAASETGGVVVNGMSMYKRDSGIANSALVVNVSPEDFGHNPLDGVEFQRRWERLAFKCGGEKFYAPAQNFKTFLSGSAPSAESLVKASCLPGITACDLNMVLPDYVTATLRGGIKAFGQRLAGFDDGGALLTGVETRTSAPLRIIRGSDKQSVSHRGLYPCGEGAGYAGGIMSAALDGYHVARAVMERFAPL
;
A
#
# COMPACT_ATOMS: atom_id res chain seq x y z
N MET A 1 22.90 -31.03 -4.96
CA MET A 1 23.47 -29.66 -4.89
C MET A 1 22.38 -28.63 -5.19
N LEU A 2 22.26 -27.60 -4.36
CA LEU A 2 21.18 -26.62 -4.49
C LEU A 2 21.59 -25.49 -5.43
N LEU A 3 20.86 -25.35 -6.56
CA LEU A 3 21.09 -24.31 -7.57
C LEU A 3 19.86 -23.42 -7.71
N ARG A 4 20.09 -22.12 -7.82
CA ARG A 4 19.11 -21.14 -8.27
C ARG A 4 19.13 -21.09 -9.79
N ILE A 5 17.98 -21.28 -10.40
CA ILE A 5 17.77 -21.29 -11.85
C ILE A 5 16.79 -20.20 -12.19
N ASN A 6 17.23 -19.19 -12.91
CA ASN A 6 16.38 -18.11 -13.38
C ASN A 6 15.85 -18.42 -14.80
N ASN A 7 14.77 -17.72 -15.17
CA ASN A 7 14.19 -17.79 -16.52
C ASN A 7 13.75 -19.18 -16.96
N VAL A 8 13.15 -19.99 -16.07
CA VAL A 8 12.46 -21.22 -16.43
C VAL A 8 11.09 -20.85 -17.01
N ARG A 9 10.96 -20.92 -18.33
CA ARG A 9 9.78 -20.42 -19.07
C ARG A 9 8.87 -21.57 -19.46
N ILE A 10 7.59 -21.45 -19.13
CA ILE A 10 6.53 -22.42 -19.48
C ILE A 10 5.46 -21.66 -20.27
N PRO A 11 5.23 -21.99 -21.57
CA PRO A 11 4.12 -21.42 -22.32
C PRO A 11 2.79 -21.70 -21.61
N LEU A 12 1.86 -20.76 -21.65
CA LEU A 12 0.59 -20.83 -20.93
C LEU A 12 -0.20 -22.11 -21.24
N VAL A 13 -0.22 -22.51 -22.50
CA VAL A 13 -0.92 -23.70 -23.00
C VAL A 13 -0.15 -25.01 -22.79
N SER A 14 1.06 -24.94 -22.24
CA SER A 14 1.89 -26.12 -22.00
C SER A 14 1.47 -26.85 -20.73
N GLU A 15 1.43 -28.18 -20.81
CA GLU A 15 1.21 -29.11 -19.69
C GLU A 15 2.51 -29.55 -19.00
N ALA A 16 3.66 -29.02 -19.45
CA ALA A 16 4.96 -29.39 -18.90
C ALA A 16 5.03 -29.01 -17.42
N SER A 17 5.45 -29.96 -16.59
CA SER A 17 5.72 -29.70 -15.17
C SER A 17 6.93 -28.77 -15.00
N LEU A 18 6.99 -28.09 -13.85
CA LEU A 18 8.12 -27.20 -13.53
C LEU A 18 9.46 -27.97 -13.54
N ARG A 19 9.45 -29.25 -13.12
CA ARG A 19 10.62 -30.12 -13.16
C ARG A 19 11.08 -30.40 -14.60
N GLU A 20 10.16 -30.68 -15.52
CA GLU A 20 10.47 -30.89 -16.93
C GLU A 20 11.00 -29.62 -17.60
N ALA A 21 10.38 -28.48 -17.31
CA ALA A 21 10.83 -27.20 -17.81
C ALA A 21 12.23 -26.83 -17.29
N SER A 22 12.50 -27.09 -16.01
CA SER A 22 13.82 -26.89 -15.41
C SER A 22 14.88 -27.81 -15.99
N ALA A 23 14.56 -29.09 -16.19
CA ALA A 23 15.46 -30.05 -16.83
C ALA A 23 15.81 -29.63 -18.27
N ARG A 24 14.82 -29.22 -19.04
CA ARG A 24 15.02 -28.67 -20.39
C ARG A 24 15.88 -27.41 -20.39
N ARG A 25 15.63 -26.49 -19.44
CA ARG A 25 16.40 -25.24 -19.29
C ARG A 25 17.87 -25.49 -18.98
N LEU A 26 18.19 -26.54 -18.21
CA LEU A 26 19.55 -26.93 -17.84
C LEU A 26 20.21 -27.89 -18.84
N GLY A 27 19.45 -28.54 -19.74
CA GLY A 27 19.98 -29.60 -20.59
C GLY A 27 20.38 -30.87 -19.82
N VAL A 28 19.61 -31.19 -18.75
CA VAL A 28 19.78 -32.42 -17.94
C VAL A 28 18.53 -33.30 -18.00
N LYS A 29 18.62 -34.52 -17.49
CA LYS A 29 17.46 -35.41 -17.42
C LYS A 29 16.51 -35.00 -16.30
N LYS A 30 15.21 -35.25 -16.43
CA LYS A 30 14.18 -34.95 -15.41
C LYS A 30 14.50 -35.61 -14.07
N GLN A 31 15.04 -36.83 -14.07
CA GLN A 31 15.43 -37.57 -12.88
C GLN A 31 16.60 -36.94 -12.11
N ASP A 32 17.44 -36.15 -12.77
CA ASP A 32 18.58 -35.48 -12.18
C ASP A 32 18.15 -34.26 -11.34
N ILE A 33 16.86 -33.90 -11.37
CA ILE A 33 16.28 -32.82 -10.58
C ILE A 33 15.47 -33.42 -9.44
N GLY A 34 15.90 -33.16 -8.22
CA GLY A 34 15.24 -33.55 -6.98
C GLY A 34 14.09 -32.61 -6.59
N SER A 35 14.16 -32.04 -5.41
CA SER A 35 13.16 -31.05 -4.95
C SER A 35 13.25 -29.74 -5.73
N ILE A 36 12.10 -29.10 -5.93
CA ILE A 36 12.03 -27.76 -6.54
C ILE A 36 11.20 -26.86 -5.62
N ARG A 37 11.75 -25.67 -5.31
CA ARG A 37 11.04 -24.58 -4.65
C ARG A 37 10.96 -23.39 -5.59
N VAL A 38 9.76 -22.82 -5.74
CA VAL A 38 9.56 -21.60 -6.53
C VAL A 38 10.08 -20.42 -5.72
N LEU A 39 10.94 -19.59 -6.34
CA LEU A 39 11.44 -18.33 -5.77
C LEU A 39 10.72 -17.12 -6.35
N ARG A 40 10.23 -17.23 -7.59
CA ARG A 40 9.47 -16.18 -8.27
C ARG A 40 8.62 -16.78 -9.38
N ARG A 41 7.39 -16.29 -9.51
CA ARG A 41 6.46 -16.58 -10.61
C ARG A 41 6.01 -15.27 -11.23
N ALA A 42 6.10 -15.13 -12.54
CA ALA A 42 5.73 -13.94 -13.28
C ALA A 42 5.00 -14.31 -14.57
N VAL A 43 3.91 -13.63 -14.88
CA VAL A 43 3.23 -13.73 -16.17
C VAL A 43 3.89 -12.75 -17.16
N ASP A 44 4.38 -13.25 -18.30
CA ASP A 44 4.87 -12.46 -19.40
C ASP A 44 3.86 -12.47 -20.54
N ALA A 45 2.98 -11.47 -20.56
CA ALA A 45 1.93 -11.26 -21.56
C ALA A 45 2.26 -10.16 -22.58
N ARG A 46 3.52 -9.74 -22.69
CA ARG A 46 3.94 -8.72 -23.67
C ARG A 46 3.61 -9.11 -25.11
N ARG A 47 3.60 -10.42 -25.40
CA ARG A 47 3.11 -11.00 -26.66
C ARG A 47 1.82 -11.76 -26.39
N LYS A 48 0.67 -11.14 -26.66
CA LYS A 48 -0.66 -11.72 -26.37
C LYS A 48 -0.91 -13.06 -27.07
N SER A 49 -0.31 -13.31 -28.23
CA SER A 49 -0.37 -14.60 -28.95
C SER A 49 0.53 -15.68 -28.35
N ASN A 50 1.40 -15.36 -27.40
CA ASN A 50 2.33 -16.31 -26.79
C ASN A 50 2.64 -15.90 -25.35
N ILE A 51 1.67 -16.05 -24.47
CA ILE A 51 1.83 -15.77 -23.03
C ILE A 51 2.66 -16.89 -22.40
N VAL A 52 3.61 -16.48 -21.56
CA VAL A 52 4.55 -17.39 -20.88
C VAL A 52 4.53 -17.11 -19.39
N ILE A 53 4.54 -18.17 -18.58
CA ILE A 53 4.81 -18.04 -17.15
C ILE A 53 6.31 -18.25 -16.93
N ASN A 54 6.96 -17.26 -16.37
CA ASN A 54 8.39 -17.27 -16.10
C ASN A 54 8.63 -17.53 -14.62
N TYR A 55 9.39 -18.59 -14.31
CA TYR A 55 9.75 -18.97 -12.96
C TYR A 55 11.24 -18.72 -12.69
N HIS A 56 11.54 -18.33 -11.47
CA HIS A 56 12.85 -18.54 -10.86
C HIS A 56 12.67 -19.63 -9.81
N VAL A 57 13.55 -20.63 -9.81
CA VAL A 57 13.42 -21.76 -8.93
C VAL A 57 14.73 -22.06 -8.19
N LEU A 58 14.59 -22.67 -7.06
CA LEU A 58 15.66 -23.34 -6.35
C LEU A 58 15.46 -24.85 -6.53
N ALA A 59 16.44 -25.52 -7.08
CA ALA A 59 16.34 -26.94 -7.37
C ALA A 59 17.56 -27.69 -6.80
N ASP A 60 17.29 -28.85 -6.23
CA ASP A 60 18.35 -29.79 -5.90
C ASP A 60 18.72 -30.59 -7.14
N ILE A 61 19.98 -30.51 -7.56
CA ILE A 61 20.48 -31.12 -8.79
C ILE A 61 21.50 -32.21 -8.44
N ASP A 62 21.21 -33.42 -8.93
CA ASP A 62 22.09 -34.59 -8.76
C ASP A 62 22.76 -34.95 -10.11
N VAL A 63 23.88 -34.29 -10.38
CA VAL A 63 24.70 -34.50 -11.57
C VAL A 63 26.19 -34.44 -11.22
N PRO A 64 27.08 -35.03 -12.04
CA PRO A 64 28.54 -34.97 -11.79
C PRO A 64 29.05 -33.51 -11.70
N ALA A 65 30.04 -33.28 -10.85
CA ALA A 65 30.64 -31.96 -10.59
C ALA A 65 31.10 -31.23 -11.85
N ARG A 66 31.62 -31.98 -12.85
CA ARG A 66 32.00 -31.40 -14.16
C ARG A 66 30.82 -30.73 -14.87
N LEU A 67 29.63 -31.36 -14.78
CA LEU A 67 28.43 -30.80 -15.40
C LEU A 67 27.93 -29.59 -14.63
N VAL A 68 27.98 -29.63 -13.28
CA VAL A 68 27.65 -28.47 -12.45
C VAL A 68 28.50 -27.26 -12.81
N ASN A 69 29.83 -27.44 -12.97
CA ASN A 69 30.71 -26.34 -13.33
C ASN A 69 30.34 -25.75 -14.72
N ARG A 70 29.90 -26.59 -15.67
CA ARG A 70 29.38 -26.13 -16.95
C ARG A 70 28.07 -25.35 -16.80
N LEU A 71 27.14 -25.82 -15.97
CA LEU A 71 25.86 -25.12 -15.71
C LEU A 71 26.09 -23.74 -15.09
N LEU A 72 27.09 -23.58 -14.23
CA LEU A 72 27.44 -22.32 -13.58
C LEU A 72 28.08 -21.29 -14.52
N LEU A 73 28.41 -21.64 -15.77
CA LEU A 73 28.81 -20.68 -16.81
C LEU A 73 27.61 -19.87 -17.33
N ASP A 74 26.39 -20.39 -17.15
CA ASP A 74 25.17 -19.64 -17.46
C ASP A 74 24.88 -18.63 -16.36
N LYS A 75 24.82 -17.33 -16.70
CA LYS A 75 24.52 -16.23 -15.77
C LYS A 75 23.21 -16.37 -15.01
N ASP A 76 22.28 -17.16 -15.55
CA ASP A 76 20.96 -17.42 -14.95
C ASP A 76 21.00 -18.62 -13.99
N VAL A 77 22.15 -19.29 -13.82
CA VAL A 77 22.30 -20.45 -12.95
C VAL A 77 23.39 -20.13 -11.92
N THR A 78 23.03 -20.12 -10.65
CA THR A 78 23.96 -19.81 -9.56
C THR A 78 23.83 -20.80 -8.42
N ARG A 79 24.92 -21.00 -7.66
CA ARG A 79 24.83 -21.73 -6.40
C ARG A 79 23.97 -20.93 -5.42
N PHE A 80 23.06 -21.60 -4.75
CA PHE A 80 22.29 -20.98 -3.69
C PHE A 80 23.02 -21.12 -2.37
N LYS A 81 23.17 -20.00 -1.69
CA LYS A 81 23.61 -19.93 -0.31
C LYS A 81 22.58 -19.12 0.46
N GLU A 82 22.02 -19.71 1.49
CA GLU A 82 21.13 -18.97 2.37
C GLU A 82 21.97 -18.04 3.26
N GLU A 83 21.71 -16.76 3.16
CA GLU A 83 22.33 -15.76 4.03
C GLU A 83 21.31 -15.41 5.12
N PRO A 84 21.66 -15.60 6.41
CA PRO A 84 20.79 -15.19 7.50
C PRO A 84 20.64 -13.68 7.51
N ALA A 85 19.48 -13.20 7.95
CA ALA A 85 19.26 -11.77 8.17
C ALA A 85 20.31 -11.23 9.17
N PRO A 86 20.82 -10.01 8.96
CA PRO A 86 21.79 -9.41 9.87
C PRO A 86 21.18 -9.21 11.25
N LEU A 87 21.90 -9.63 12.28
CA LEU A 87 21.52 -9.37 13.66
C LEU A 87 21.51 -7.85 13.94
N PRO A 88 20.66 -7.37 14.88
CA PRO A 88 20.69 -5.98 15.28
C PRO A 88 21.99 -5.63 15.99
N VAL A 89 22.40 -4.39 15.83
CA VAL A 89 23.39 -3.76 16.70
C VAL A 89 22.63 -3.15 17.87
N PHE A 90 23.09 -3.39 19.08
CA PHE A 90 22.48 -2.84 20.28
C PHE A 90 23.34 -1.71 20.84
N GLY A 91 22.68 -0.60 21.19
CA GLY A 91 23.30 0.50 21.89
C GLY A 91 23.50 0.20 23.40
N THR A 92 24.05 1.17 24.10
CA THR A 92 24.39 1.04 25.53
C THR A 92 23.55 1.93 26.45
N GLU A 93 22.76 2.86 25.88
CA GLU A 93 21.88 3.70 26.68
C GLU A 93 20.78 2.82 27.32
N LYS A 94 20.63 2.91 28.65
CA LYS A 94 19.59 2.15 29.36
C LYS A 94 18.23 2.81 29.18
N MET A 95 17.23 2.02 28.87
CA MET A 95 15.82 2.45 28.94
C MET A 95 15.31 2.27 30.38
N GLN A 96 14.71 3.31 30.94
CA GLN A 96 13.96 3.20 32.20
C GLN A 96 12.49 2.89 31.95
N GLU A 97 11.98 3.35 30.81
CA GLU A 97 10.62 3.15 30.35
C GLU A 97 10.64 2.50 28.97
N ARG A 98 9.57 1.79 28.64
CA ARG A 98 9.43 1.13 27.33
C ARG A 98 9.22 2.14 26.19
N PRO A 99 9.67 1.84 24.95
CA PRO A 99 9.40 2.68 23.80
C PRO A 99 7.91 2.68 23.46
N VAL A 100 7.42 3.84 22.99
CA VAL A 100 6.04 4.01 22.53
C VAL A 100 6.00 4.04 21.00
N VAL A 101 5.05 3.32 20.41
CA VAL A 101 4.75 3.34 18.98
C VAL A 101 3.35 3.91 18.79
N ILE A 102 3.19 4.93 17.95
CA ILE A 102 1.90 5.57 17.66
C ILE A 102 1.41 5.12 16.29
N GLY A 103 0.28 4.39 16.28
CA GLY A 103 -0.39 3.87 15.08
C GLY A 103 -0.12 2.41 14.80
N ALA A 104 -1.19 1.61 14.64
CA ALA A 104 -1.17 0.18 14.34
C ALA A 104 -1.31 -0.13 12.85
N GLY A 105 -0.78 0.73 11.97
CA GLY A 105 -0.59 0.46 10.55
C GLY A 105 0.65 -0.41 10.28
N PRO A 106 0.96 -0.75 9.00
CA PRO A 106 2.08 -1.64 8.67
C PRO A 106 3.42 -1.18 9.26
N ALA A 107 3.70 0.12 9.28
CA ALA A 107 4.93 0.65 9.86
C ALA A 107 5.00 0.43 11.37
N GLY A 108 3.94 0.79 12.10
CA GLY A 108 3.92 0.65 13.55
C GLY A 108 3.88 -0.79 14.03
N LEU A 109 3.10 -1.67 13.35
CA LEU A 109 3.04 -3.10 13.68
C LEU A 109 4.40 -3.77 13.50
N VAL A 110 5.10 -3.52 12.37
CA VAL A 110 6.41 -4.11 12.13
C VAL A 110 7.46 -3.51 13.08
N ALA A 111 7.42 -2.20 13.35
CA ALA A 111 8.33 -1.58 14.32
C ALA A 111 8.13 -2.15 15.73
N ALA A 112 6.87 -2.26 16.19
CA ALA A 112 6.56 -2.83 17.49
C ALA A 112 6.97 -4.31 17.59
N LEU A 113 6.72 -5.10 16.54
CA LEU A 113 7.10 -6.51 16.53
C LEU A 113 8.62 -6.67 16.56
N GLU A 114 9.36 -5.88 15.78
CA GLU A 114 10.81 -5.95 15.75
C GLU A 114 11.41 -5.57 17.12
N LEU A 115 10.91 -4.52 17.77
CA LEU A 115 11.28 -4.15 19.13
C LEU A 115 10.94 -5.27 20.14
N ALA A 116 9.76 -5.88 20.04
CA ALA A 116 9.33 -6.95 20.94
C ALA A 116 10.20 -8.21 20.81
N ARG A 117 10.62 -8.58 19.60
CA ARG A 117 11.53 -9.72 19.32
C ARG A 117 12.85 -9.63 20.09
N TYR A 118 13.31 -8.43 20.37
CA TYR A 118 14.58 -8.19 21.06
C TYR A 118 14.43 -7.66 22.49
N GLY A 119 13.24 -7.83 23.10
CA GLY A 119 13.04 -7.60 24.53
C GLY A 119 12.73 -6.16 24.95
N TYR A 120 12.44 -5.24 24.00
CA TYR A 120 12.13 -3.83 24.31
C TYR A 120 10.69 -3.61 24.82
N ARG A 121 9.82 -4.61 24.81
CA ARG A 121 8.45 -4.58 25.35
C ARG A 121 7.65 -3.32 24.94
N PRO A 122 7.55 -2.98 23.65
CA PRO A 122 6.97 -1.71 23.22
C PRO A 122 5.51 -1.58 23.65
N LEU A 123 5.06 -0.32 23.85
CA LEU A 123 3.66 0.04 23.96
C LEU A 123 3.20 0.64 22.64
N LEU A 124 2.27 -0.03 21.94
CA LEU A 124 1.66 0.49 20.73
C LEU A 124 0.30 1.11 21.06
N LEU A 125 0.11 2.37 20.63
CA LEU A 125 -1.14 3.12 20.78
C LEU A 125 -1.84 3.21 19.43
N GLU A 126 -3.10 2.77 19.36
CA GLU A 126 -3.95 2.90 18.19
C GLU A 126 -5.22 3.68 18.54
N ARG A 127 -5.51 4.73 17.74
CA ARG A 127 -6.66 5.58 17.97
C ARG A 127 -7.99 4.87 17.76
N GLY A 128 -8.05 3.99 16.76
CA GLY A 128 -9.25 3.26 16.41
C GLY A 128 -9.37 1.91 17.11
N LYS A 129 -10.35 1.14 16.67
CA LYS A 129 -10.75 -0.13 17.29
C LYS A 129 -9.93 -1.31 16.75
N LYS A 130 -10.04 -2.45 17.46
CA LYS A 130 -9.56 -3.75 16.99
C LYS A 130 -10.24 -4.14 15.70
N ILE A 131 -9.59 -5.00 14.91
CA ILE A 131 -10.00 -5.34 13.56
C ILE A 131 -11.46 -5.82 13.45
N ALA A 132 -11.97 -6.62 14.39
CA ALA A 132 -13.34 -7.11 14.37
C ALA A 132 -14.35 -5.96 14.51
N GLU A 133 -14.21 -5.13 15.54
CA GLU A 133 -15.09 -3.98 15.79
C GLU A 133 -14.95 -2.91 14.68
N ARG A 134 -13.73 -2.69 14.18
CA ARG A 134 -13.45 -1.78 13.07
C ARG A 134 -14.18 -2.21 11.80
N VAL A 135 -14.23 -3.52 11.50
CA VAL A 135 -14.97 -4.05 10.35
C VAL A 135 -16.44 -3.69 10.46
N ASP A 136 -17.04 -3.79 11.65
CA ASP A 136 -18.43 -3.42 11.87
C ASP A 136 -18.68 -1.93 11.68
N ASP A 137 -17.76 -1.06 12.15
CA ASP A 137 -17.84 0.39 11.93
C ASP A 137 -17.78 0.74 10.43
N VAL A 138 -16.83 0.15 9.71
CA VAL A 138 -16.68 0.35 8.26
C VAL A 138 -17.91 -0.17 7.51
N GLN A 139 -18.46 -1.32 7.89
CA GLN A 139 -19.68 -1.85 7.28
C GLN A 139 -20.91 -0.97 7.56
N ARG A 140 -21.03 -0.39 8.76
CA ARG A 140 -22.10 0.59 9.07
C ARG A 140 -21.96 1.84 8.24
N PHE A 141 -20.74 2.36 8.11
CA PHE A 141 -20.47 3.50 7.24
C PHE A 141 -20.86 3.20 5.78
N TRP A 142 -20.42 2.08 5.21
CA TRP A 142 -20.71 1.72 3.83
C TRP A 142 -22.20 1.39 3.56
N LYS A 143 -22.92 0.86 4.53
CA LYS A 143 -24.34 0.48 4.36
C LYS A 143 -25.31 1.60 4.72
N LYS A 144 -24.96 2.43 5.71
CA LYS A 144 -25.90 3.40 6.32
C LYS A 144 -25.37 4.84 6.29
N GLY A 145 -24.11 5.08 5.92
CA GLY A 145 -23.47 6.39 6.03
C GLY A 145 -23.13 6.80 7.47
N GLU A 146 -23.21 5.87 8.44
CA GLU A 146 -22.86 6.13 9.85
C GLU A 146 -21.35 6.15 10.01
N PHE A 147 -20.77 7.34 10.06
CA PHE A 147 -19.33 7.56 10.08
C PHE A 147 -18.78 7.70 11.51
N ASP A 148 -17.72 6.96 11.84
CA ASP A 148 -16.94 7.09 13.08
C ASP A 148 -15.58 7.75 12.75
N PRO A 149 -15.29 8.97 13.25
CA PRO A 149 -14.03 9.68 12.95
C PRO A 149 -12.79 9.02 13.55
N GLU A 150 -12.93 8.17 14.57
CA GLU A 150 -11.81 7.49 15.21
C GLU A 150 -11.63 6.03 14.72
N SER A 151 -12.68 5.41 14.12
CA SER A 151 -12.63 4.02 13.64
C SER A 151 -13.29 3.90 12.25
N ASN A 152 -12.48 3.85 11.20
CA ASN A 152 -12.95 3.93 9.81
C ASN A 152 -11.96 3.23 8.85
N VAL A 153 -12.06 3.49 7.53
CA VAL A 153 -11.15 2.92 6.51
C VAL A 153 -9.69 3.36 6.71
N GLN A 154 -9.43 4.51 7.34
CA GLN A 154 -8.10 5.05 7.55
C GLN A 154 -7.52 4.70 8.92
N PHE A 155 -8.35 4.69 9.97
CA PHE A 155 -7.97 4.51 11.37
C PHE A 155 -8.49 3.20 11.95
N GLY A 156 -7.68 2.62 12.83
CA GLY A 156 -7.90 1.34 13.49
C GLY A 156 -6.83 0.31 13.17
N GLU A 157 -6.90 -0.85 13.79
CA GLU A 157 -5.95 -1.95 13.67
C GLU A 157 -5.65 -2.30 12.21
N GLY A 158 -4.36 -2.30 11.83
CA GLY A 158 -3.87 -2.54 10.47
C GLY A 158 -3.80 -1.29 9.57
N GLY A 159 -4.31 -0.12 10.03
CA GLY A 159 -4.28 1.14 9.29
C GLY A 159 -5.08 1.10 7.99
N ALA A 160 -4.83 2.05 7.08
CA ALA A 160 -5.53 2.19 5.80
C ALA A 160 -5.35 0.96 4.88
N GLY A 161 -4.22 0.26 4.99
CA GLY A 161 -3.91 -0.93 4.19
C GLY A 161 -4.93 -2.07 4.33
N THR A 162 -5.60 -2.19 5.49
CA THR A 162 -6.56 -3.26 5.79
C THR A 162 -7.74 -3.32 4.82
N PHE A 163 -8.20 -2.17 4.33
CA PHE A 163 -9.31 -2.06 3.39
C PHE A 163 -8.80 -1.65 2.00
N SER A 164 -7.81 -2.37 1.49
CA SER A 164 -7.22 -2.19 0.17
C SER A 164 -7.12 -3.53 -0.58
N ASP A 165 -6.53 -3.54 -1.77
CA ASP A 165 -6.15 -4.77 -2.48
C ASP A 165 -5.01 -5.53 -1.77
N GLY A 166 -4.31 -4.88 -0.85
CA GLY A 166 -3.20 -5.50 -0.12
C GLY A 166 -1.97 -5.77 -0.97
N LYS A 167 -1.69 -4.92 -1.96
CA LYS A 167 -0.46 -5.03 -2.76
C LYS A 167 0.78 -4.88 -1.90
N LEU A 168 1.72 -5.80 -2.09
CA LEU A 168 3.02 -5.80 -1.42
C LEU A 168 4.17 -5.42 -2.38
N THR A 169 3.85 -4.97 -3.60
CA THR A 169 4.86 -4.47 -4.53
C THR A 169 5.40 -3.12 -4.07
N THR A 170 6.71 -2.97 -4.14
CA THR A 170 7.40 -1.70 -3.86
C THR A 170 8.51 -1.46 -4.89
N ARG A 171 8.92 -0.21 -5.07
CA ARG A 171 10.11 0.16 -5.85
C ARG A 171 11.38 0.21 -5.00
N VAL A 172 11.23 0.03 -3.70
CA VAL A 172 12.37 -0.05 -2.77
C VAL A 172 13.04 -1.40 -2.97
N ASN A 173 14.34 -1.40 -3.20
CA ASN A 173 15.15 -2.62 -3.21
C ASN A 173 15.82 -2.73 -1.85
N ASP A 174 15.35 -3.63 -1.01
CA ASP A 174 15.80 -3.81 0.36
C ASP A 174 16.04 -5.30 0.64
N PRO A 175 17.19 -5.69 1.16
CA PRO A 175 17.50 -7.09 1.47
C PRO A 175 16.54 -7.71 2.49
N VAL A 176 15.95 -6.90 3.37
CA VAL A 176 15.02 -7.34 4.43
C VAL A 176 13.62 -7.66 3.89
N MET A 177 13.31 -7.27 2.64
CA MET A 177 11.96 -7.44 2.07
C MET A 177 11.45 -8.89 2.15
N ASN A 178 12.32 -9.87 1.88
CA ASN A 178 11.95 -11.29 1.96
C ASN A 178 11.62 -11.73 3.40
N ASP A 179 12.29 -11.17 4.39
CA ASP A 179 12.02 -11.50 5.79
C ASP A 179 10.72 -10.87 6.28
N ILE A 180 10.37 -9.66 5.79
CA ILE A 180 9.05 -9.08 6.02
C ILE A 180 7.94 -9.92 5.35
N LEU A 181 8.16 -10.44 4.14
CA LEU A 181 7.18 -11.34 3.49
C LEU A 181 7.00 -12.64 4.28
N LYS A 182 8.08 -13.26 4.76
CA LYS A 182 8.01 -14.44 5.64
C LYS A 182 7.22 -14.13 6.92
N LEU A 183 7.52 -12.98 7.54
CA LEU A 183 6.82 -12.50 8.72
C LEU A 183 5.31 -12.37 8.48
N PHE A 184 4.91 -11.84 7.32
CA PHE A 184 3.49 -11.73 6.96
C PHE A 184 2.84 -13.10 6.77
N VAL A 185 3.55 -14.09 6.20
CA VAL A 185 3.07 -15.46 6.09
C VAL A 185 2.92 -16.12 7.47
N GLU A 186 3.90 -15.95 8.35
CA GLU A 186 3.83 -16.42 9.75
C GLU A 186 2.63 -15.81 10.50
N ALA A 187 2.27 -14.56 10.16
CA ALA A 187 1.10 -13.87 10.70
C ALA A 187 -0.22 -14.27 10.02
N GLY A 188 -0.21 -15.13 8.99
CA GLY A 188 -1.40 -15.67 8.34
C GLY A 188 -1.70 -15.11 6.95
N ALA A 189 -0.76 -14.43 6.31
CA ALA A 189 -0.88 -14.08 4.89
C ALA A 189 -0.74 -15.34 4.00
N PRO A 190 -1.25 -15.30 2.76
CA PRO A 190 -1.08 -16.39 1.80
C PRO A 190 0.41 -16.65 1.51
N GLU A 191 0.82 -17.92 1.43
CA GLU A 191 2.21 -18.28 1.12
C GLU A 191 2.67 -17.78 -0.26
N GLU A 192 1.74 -17.62 -1.21
CA GLU A 192 2.00 -17.16 -2.57
C GLU A 192 2.69 -15.80 -2.62
N ILE A 193 2.57 -14.98 -1.59
CA ILE A 193 3.28 -13.69 -1.52
C ILE A 193 4.80 -13.84 -1.53
N LEU A 194 5.33 -15.00 -1.17
CA LEU A 194 6.78 -15.28 -1.15
C LEU A 194 7.36 -15.41 -2.56
N TRP A 195 6.53 -15.76 -3.56
CA TRP A 195 7.03 -16.03 -4.92
C TRP A 195 6.28 -15.31 -6.04
N GLU A 196 5.09 -14.78 -5.82
CA GLU A 196 4.41 -14.01 -6.85
C GLU A 196 5.15 -12.70 -7.16
N GLN A 197 5.32 -12.38 -8.45
CA GLN A 197 5.97 -11.13 -8.87
C GLN A 197 5.20 -9.90 -8.41
N LYS A 198 3.88 -9.98 -8.37
CA LYS A 198 2.97 -8.93 -7.91
C LYS A 198 2.15 -9.46 -6.74
N PRO A 199 2.81 -9.67 -5.58
CA PRO A 199 2.16 -10.25 -4.42
C PRO A 199 1.06 -9.33 -3.89
N HIS A 200 -0.06 -9.92 -3.50
CA HIS A 200 -1.17 -9.25 -2.84
C HIS A 200 -1.80 -10.16 -1.80
N VAL A 201 -2.45 -9.56 -0.82
CA VAL A 201 -3.08 -10.31 0.29
C VAL A 201 -4.61 -10.33 0.17
N GLY A 202 -5.20 -9.26 -0.37
CA GLY A 202 -6.65 -9.07 -0.40
C GLY A 202 -7.22 -8.61 0.96
N THR A 203 -8.25 -7.77 0.93
CA THR A 203 -8.80 -7.15 2.14
C THR A 203 -9.37 -8.17 3.15
N ASP A 204 -9.87 -9.32 2.67
CA ASP A 204 -10.38 -10.41 3.50
C ASP A 204 -9.26 -11.10 4.30
N ARG A 205 -8.12 -11.37 3.68
CA ARG A 205 -6.98 -12.05 4.33
C ARG A 205 -6.07 -11.10 5.10
N LEU A 206 -6.02 -9.81 4.73
CA LEU A 206 -5.32 -8.79 5.51
C LEU A 206 -5.78 -8.73 6.96
N ARG A 207 -7.06 -8.94 7.21
CA ARG A 207 -7.62 -8.95 8.57
C ARG A 207 -7.01 -10.05 9.44
N ALA A 208 -6.85 -11.25 8.89
CA ALA A 208 -6.21 -12.38 9.61
C ALA A 208 -4.72 -12.10 9.85
N MET A 209 -4.01 -11.62 8.84
CA MET A 209 -2.59 -11.25 8.94
C MET A 209 -2.34 -10.18 10.01
N VAL A 210 -3.15 -9.13 10.04
CA VAL A 210 -3.05 -8.04 11.02
C VAL A 210 -3.30 -8.57 12.44
N ALA A 211 -4.34 -9.38 12.64
CA ALA A 211 -4.61 -10.02 13.92
C ALA A 211 -3.46 -10.98 14.34
N GLY A 212 -2.81 -11.64 13.39
CA GLY A 212 -1.64 -12.48 13.62
C GLY A 212 -0.44 -11.66 14.12
N LEU A 213 -0.12 -10.54 13.44
CA LEU A 213 0.95 -9.62 13.88
C LEU A 213 0.71 -9.10 15.30
N ASN A 214 -0.52 -8.73 15.62
CA ASN A 214 -0.91 -8.31 16.96
C ASN A 214 -0.60 -9.41 18.00
N LYS A 215 -1.07 -10.64 17.75
CA LYS A 215 -0.79 -11.78 18.66
C LYS A 215 0.71 -12.01 18.85
N MET A 216 1.51 -11.89 17.80
CA MET A 216 2.95 -12.04 17.88
C MET A 216 3.57 -10.94 18.77
N ILE A 217 3.18 -9.68 18.61
CA ILE A 217 3.67 -8.57 19.46
C ILE A 217 3.38 -8.84 20.93
N VAL A 218 2.13 -9.21 21.24
CA VAL A 218 1.69 -9.47 22.62
C VAL A 218 2.41 -10.69 23.22
N SER A 219 2.58 -11.79 22.45
CA SER A 219 3.27 -13.00 22.92
C SER A 219 4.76 -12.76 23.24
N LEU A 220 5.36 -11.73 22.64
CA LEU A 220 6.74 -11.32 22.87
C LEU A 220 6.87 -10.21 23.93
N GLY A 221 5.81 -9.92 24.70
CA GLY A 221 5.80 -8.97 25.80
C GLY A 221 5.52 -7.52 25.42
N GLY A 222 5.13 -7.25 24.18
CA GLY A 222 4.58 -5.94 23.78
C GLY A 222 3.13 -5.77 24.26
N GLU A 223 2.67 -4.53 24.35
CA GLU A 223 1.30 -4.16 24.70
C GLU A 223 0.70 -3.31 23.58
N ILE A 224 -0.58 -3.52 23.28
CA ILE A 224 -1.32 -2.72 22.32
C ILE A 224 -2.57 -2.15 22.99
N ARG A 225 -2.72 -0.82 22.96
CA ARG A 225 -3.90 -0.12 23.45
C ARG A 225 -4.68 0.46 22.28
N PHE A 226 -5.86 -0.07 22.05
CA PHE A 226 -6.85 0.44 21.11
C PHE A 226 -7.69 1.56 21.73
N ASN A 227 -8.44 2.30 20.90
CA ASN A 227 -9.22 3.47 21.33
C ASN A 227 -8.35 4.48 22.12
N THR A 228 -7.07 4.53 21.81
CA THR A 228 -6.08 5.35 22.52
C THR A 228 -5.33 6.23 21.53
N ARG A 229 -5.79 7.47 21.38
CA ARG A 229 -5.18 8.46 20.49
C ARG A 229 -4.10 9.24 21.23
N ALA A 230 -2.90 9.32 20.66
CA ALA A 230 -1.88 10.26 21.10
C ALA A 230 -2.33 11.67 20.69
N ALA A 231 -2.63 12.52 21.66
CA ALA A 231 -3.16 13.87 21.51
C ALA A 231 -2.12 14.96 21.76
N GLY A 232 -0.95 14.61 22.33
CA GLY A 232 0.13 15.53 22.59
C GLY A 232 1.45 14.81 22.87
N PHE A 233 2.53 15.58 22.92
CA PHE A 233 3.85 15.11 23.37
C PHE A 233 4.22 15.73 24.71
N ILE A 234 4.96 14.99 25.52
CA ILE A 234 5.70 15.50 26.67
C ILE A 234 7.05 15.97 26.12
N ILE A 235 7.28 17.28 26.07
CA ILE A 235 8.50 17.88 25.49
C ILE A 235 9.26 18.64 26.59
N GLU A 236 10.55 18.35 26.71
CA GLU A 236 11.50 19.01 27.58
C GLU A 236 12.81 19.22 26.80
N ASP A 237 13.34 20.44 26.77
CA ASP A 237 14.62 20.80 26.14
C ASP A 237 14.74 20.28 24.67
N ASN A 238 13.71 20.49 23.86
CA ASN A 238 13.62 19.97 22.49
C ASN A 238 13.79 18.44 22.40
N ALA A 239 13.39 17.71 23.42
CA ALA A 239 13.32 16.27 23.43
C ALA A 239 11.91 15.79 23.76
N VAL A 240 11.37 14.88 22.94
CA VAL A 240 10.14 14.16 23.26
C VAL A 240 10.47 13.12 24.31
N LYS A 241 9.83 13.23 25.47
CA LYS A 241 9.98 12.36 26.64
C LYS A 241 8.79 11.44 26.85
N GLY A 242 7.81 11.49 25.94
CA GLY A 242 6.61 10.69 26.03
C GLY A 242 5.44 11.31 25.27
N VAL A 243 4.26 10.75 25.50
CA VAL A 243 3.01 11.14 24.85
C VAL A 243 1.93 11.48 25.88
N ILE A 244 0.97 12.28 25.45
CA ILE A 244 -0.25 12.58 26.20
C ILE A 244 -1.42 11.99 25.40
N THR A 245 -2.23 11.15 26.02
CA THR A 245 -3.42 10.56 25.35
C THR A 245 -4.59 11.56 25.31
N GLN A 246 -5.63 11.23 24.55
CA GLN A 246 -6.86 12.04 24.49
C GLN A 246 -7.59 12.18 25.85
N THR A 247 -7.30 11.31 26.80
CA THR A 247 -7.83 11.39 28.17
C THR A 247 -6.97 12.18 29.13
N GLY A 248 -5.82 12.71 28.65
CA GLY A 248 -4.85 13.43 29.48
C GLY A 248 -3.84 12.54 30.20
N GLU A 249 -3.86 11.22 30.01
CA GLU A 249 -2.85 10.29 30.57
C GLU A 249 -1.48 10.63 29.97
N LYS A 250 -0.48 10.79 30.84
CA LYS A 250 0.93 10.98 30.46
C LYS A 250 1.66 9.64 30.47
N ILE A 251 2.23 9.27 29.34
CA ILE A 251 3.02 8.04 29.16
C ILE A 251 4.45 8.46 28.80
N TYR A 252 5.37 8.28 29.74
CA TYR A 252 6.78 8.59 29.52
C TYR A 252 7.45 7.49 28.67
N ALA A 253 8.35 7.89 27.79
CA ALA A 253 9.08 6.99 26.89
C ALA A 253 10.38 7.65 26.39
N PRO A 254 11.52 6.97 26.39
CA PRO A 254 12.78 7.49 25.87
C PRO A 254 12.81 7.54 24.33
N ALA A 255 11.94 6.78 23.68
CA ALA A 255 11.77 6.73 22.23
C ALA A 255 10.28 6.66 21.86
N VAL A 256 9.82 7.58 21.02
CA VAL A 256 8.46 7.64 20.48
C VAL A 256 8.52 7.47 18.96
N ILE A 257 8.04 6.34 18.44
CA ILE A 257 7.94 6.08 17.00
C ILE A 257 6.57 6.59 16.53
N LEU A 258 6.57 7.57 15.62
CA LEU A 258 5.36 8.18 15.10
C LEU A 258 5.01 7.59 13.73
N ALA A 259 4.09 6.61 13.72
CA ALA A 259 3.60 5.90 12.54
C ALA A 259 2.11 6.16 12.28
N CYS A 260 1.67 7.41 12.36
CA CYS A 260 0.28 7.86 12.40
C CYS A 260 -0.52 7.70 11.09
N GLY A 261 0.15 7.37 9.95
CA GLY A 261 -0.46 7.32 8.63
C GLY A 261 -0.75 8.70 8.03
N HIS A 262 -1.07 8.73 6.72
CA HIS A 262 -1.22 9.98 5.95
C HIS A 262 -2.51 10.76 6.23
N SER A 263 -3.46 10.20 6.98
CA SER A 263 -4.79 10.80 7.21
C SER A 263 -4.96 11.42 8.62
N ALA A 264 -3.96 11.30 9.50
CA ALA A 264 -3.99 11.82 10.88
C ALA A 264 -3.70 13.34 10.92
N ARG A 265 -4.64 14.13 10.39
CA ARG A 265 -4.47 15.59 10.21
C ARG A 265 -4.43 16.37 11.52
N ASP A 266 -5.11 15.88 12.55
CA ASP A 266 -4.99 16.36 13.92
C ASP A 266 -3.58 16.16 14.50
N THR A 267 -2.96 15.03 14.19
CA THR A 267 -1.55 14.79 14.52
C THR A 267 -0.63 15.78 13.79
N TYR A 268 -0.89 16.08 12.51
CA TYR A 268 -0.12 17.08 11.77
C TYR A 268 -0.25 18.48 12.36
N ALA A 269 -1.46 18.87 12.80
CA ALA A 269 -1.66 20.13 13.52
C ALA A 269 -0.85 20.17 14.83
N MET A 270 -0.91 19.09 15.62
CA MET A 270 -0.12 18.93 16.85
C MET A 270 1.39 19.05 16.58
N LEU A 271 1.91 18.50 15.48
CA LEU A 271 3.33 18.63 15.10
C LEU A 271 3.69 20.09 14.82
N ALA A 272 2.83 20.84 14.11
CA ALA A 272 3.03 22.25 13.80
C ALA A 272 2.99 23.12 15.07
N GLU A 273 2.03 22.89 15.97
CA GLU A 273 1.92 23.57 17.27
C GLU A 273 3.17 23.39 18.13
N ASN A 274 3.76 22.19 18.11
CA ASN A 274 4.99 21.86 18.83
C ASN A 274 6.27 22.21 18.04
N LYS A 275 6.16 22.88 16.89
CA LYS A 275 7.29 23.32 16.06
C LYS A 275 8.21 22.17 15.62
N ILE A 276 7.65 20.96 15.43
CA ILE A 276 8.38 19.81 14.91
C ILE A 276 8.64 20.05 13.43
N ALA A 277 9.90 19.92 13.04
CA ALA A 277 10.34 20.24 11.68
C ALA A 277 9.64 19.36 10.65
N ALA A 278 8.93 19.99 9.72
CA ALA A 278 8.24 19.36 8.60
C ALA A 278 8.27 20.27 7.38
N GLU A 279 8.10 19.71 6.21
CA GLU A 279 8.04 20.41 4.92
C GLU A 279 6.82 19.96 4.11
N ALA A 280 6.32 20.85 3.24
CA ALA A 280 5.28 20.52 2.28
C ALA A 280 5.82 19.50 1.26
N LYS A 281 5.01 18.51 0.88
CA LYS A 281 5.41 17.42 0.00
C LYS A 281 4.41 17.25 -1.12
N ALA A 282 4.92 17.09 -2.36
CA ALA A 282 4.12 16.76 -3.53
C ALA A 282 3.37 15.42 -3.35
N PHE A 283 2.15 15.37 -3.90
CA PHE A 283 1.30 14.18 -3.96
C PHE A 283 0.51 14.16 -5.29
N ALA A 284 -0.56 13.41 -5.37
CA ALA A 284 -1.43 13.43 -6.54
C ALA A 284 -2.90 13.35 -6.14
N ILE A 285 -3.77 13.93 -6.95
CA ILE A 285 -5.22 13.90 -6.76
C ILE A 285 -5.94 13.56 -8.06
N GLY A 286 -7.15 13.04 -7.95
CA GLY A 286 -7.97 12.70 -9.10
C GLY A 286 -9.25 11.96 -8.74
N VAL A 287 -9.53 10.93 -9.52
CA VAL A 287 -10.75 10.12 -9.44
C VAL A 287 -10.43 8.63 -9.48
N ARG A 288 -11.39 7.78 -9.13
CA ARG A 288 -11.41 6.36 -9.49
C ARG A 288 -12.11 6.17 -10.83
N ILE A 289 -11.56 5.31 -11.69
CA ILE A 289 -12.23 4.84 -12.92
C ILE A 289 -12.61 3.38 -12.76
N GLU A 290 -13.81 3.01 -13.19
CA GLU A 290 -14.35 1.66 -13.16
C GLU A 290 -14.65 1.16 -14.57
N HIS A 291 -14.21 -0.09 -14.85
CA HIS A 291 -14.48 -0.83 -16.08
C HIS A 291 -14.94 -2.26 -15.77
N PRO A 292 -15.63 -2.95 -16.70
CA PRO A 292 -15.74 -4.40 -16.62
C PRO A 292 -14.35 -5.04 -16.56
N GLN A 293 -14.10 -5.96 -15.62
CA GLN A 293 -12.82 -6.65 -15.52
C GLN A 293 -12.48 -7.39 -16.81
N GLU A 294 -13.49 -7.98 -17.48
CA GLU A 294 -13.33 -8.67 -18.74
C GLU A 294 -12.74 -7.77 -19.85
N LEU A 295 -13.10 -6.49 -19.90
CA LEU A 295 -12.53 -5.53 -20.84
C LEU A 295 -11.01 -5.43 -20.63
N ILE A 296 -10.58 -5.31 -19.38
CA ILE A 296 -9.15 -5.22 -19.02
C ILE A 296 -8.44 -6.54 -19.28
N ASP A 297 -9.07 -7.66 -18.96
CA ASP A 297 -8.50 -9.00 -19.23
C ASP A 297 -8.27 -9.21 -20.73
N ARG A 298 -9.23 -8.86 -21.57
CA ARG A 298 -9.09 -8.92 -23.04
C ARG A 298 -8.02 -7.95 -23.56
N ALA A 299 -7.99 -6.74 -23.00
CA ALA A 299 -6.98 -5.74 -23.38
C ALA A 299 -5.55 -6.21 -23.04
N GLN A 300 -5.35 -6.98 -21.98
CA GLN A 300 -4.04 -7.47 -21.52
C GLN A 300 -3.68 -8.85 -22.10
N TYR A 301 -4.63 -9.79 -22.14
CA TYR A 301 -4.38 -11.21 -22.43
C TYR A 301 -4.90 -11.67 -23.80
N GLY A 302 -5.69 -10.83 -24.51
CA GLY A 302 -6.26 -11.19 -25.80
C GLY A 302 -7.20 -12.39 -25.69
N GLU A 303 -6.99 -13.40 -26.53
CA GLU A 303 -7.77 -14.66 -26.55
C GLU A 303 -7.61 -15.52 -25.29
N PHE A 304 -6.56 -15.29 -24.50
CA PHE A 304 -6.32 -16.00 -23.24
C PHE A 304 -7.01 -15.36 -22.04
N ALA A 305 -7.83 -14.31 -22.22
CA ALA A 305 -8.63 -13.75 -21.15
C ALA A 305 -9.50 -14.83 -20.49
N GLY A 306 -9.52 -14.85 -19.15
CA GLY A 306 -10.23 -15.88 -18.39
C GLY A 306 -9.49 -17.20 -18.20
N HIS A 307 -8.26 -17.34 -18.71
CA HIS A 307 -7.48 -18.56 -18.52
C HIS A 307 -7.12 -18.77 -17.04
N PRO A 308 -7.37 -19.97 -16.43
CA PRO A 308 -7.24 -20.19 -14.97
C PRO A 308 -5.86 -19.86 -14.36
N LYS A 309 -4.79 -19.98 -15.17
CA LYS A 309 -3.42 -19.70 -14.71
C LYS A 309 -3.05 -18.21 -14.68
N LEU A 310 -3.91 -17.30 -15.20
CA LEU A 310 -3.60 -15.87 -15.34
C LEU A 310 -4.20 -15.00 -14.22
N GLY A 311 -5.41 -15.30 -13.78
CA GLY A 311 -6.16 -14.44 -12.86
C GLY A 311 -6.62 -13.12 -13.50
N ALA A 312 -7.20 -12.23 -12.71
CA ALA A 312 -7.65 -10.92 -13.16
C ALA A 312 -6.47 -10.03 -13.56
N ALA A 313 -6.55 -9.42 -14.74
CA ALA A 313 -5.51 -8.56 -15.26
C ALA A 313 -5.41 -7.24 -14.51
N ASP A 314 -4.20 -6.76 -14.31
CA ASP A 314 -3.90 -5.42 -13.84
C ASP A 314 -3.26 -4.56 -14.93
N TYR A 315 -3.22 -3.25 -14.72
CA TYR A 315 -2.54 -2.32 -15.60
C TYR A 315 -1.83 -1.20 -14.82
N ALA A 316 -0.82 -0.62 -15.48
CA ALA A 316 -0.20 0.62 -15.08
C ALA A 316 -0.05 1.49 -16.33
N VAL A 317 -0.65 2.67 -16.31
CA VAL A 317 -0.61 3.63 -17.41
C VAL A 317 -0.11 4.98 -16.92
N VAL A 318 0.60 5.67 -17.80
CA VAL A 318 1.14 7.02 -17.56
C VAL A 318 1.09 7.81 -18.85
N TRP A 319 0.70 9.07 -18.74
CA TRP A 319 0.69 10.03 -19.83
C TRP A 319 1.19 11.39 -19.33
N HIS A 320 2.20 11.93 -20.02
CA HIS A 320 2.73 13.27 -19.80
C HIS A 320 2.01 14.24 -20.71
N SER A 321 1.47 15.31 -20.14
CA SER A 321 0.82 16.36 -20.94
C SER A 321 1.87 17.03 -21.83
N PRO A 322 1.62 17.17 -23.14
CA PRO A 322 2.51 17.91 -24.01
C PRO A 322 2.46 19.43 -23.78
N GLU A 323 1.41 19.91 -23.13
CA GLU A 323 1.13 21.34 -22.94
C GLU A 323 1.53 21.86 -21.54
N SER A 324 1.93 20.96 -20.64
CA SER A 324 2.24 21.31 -19.25
C SER A 324 3.19 20.29 -18.59
N THR A 325 3.67 20.59 -17.39
CA THR A 325 4.47 19.65 -16.57
C THR A 325 3.61 18.58 -15.88
N ARG A 326 2.31 18.50 -16.19
CA ARG A 326 1.38 17.57 -15.54
C ARG A 326 1.47 16.17 -16.14
N THR A 327 1.28 15.20 -15.27
CA THR A 327 1.28 13.79 -15.62
C THR A 327 0.01 13.15 -15.07
N ALA A 328 -0.79 12.53 -15.94
CA ALA A 328 -1.86 11.64 -15.53
C ALA A 328 -1.33 10.20 -15.45
N TYR A 329 -1.68 9.48 -14.39
CA TYR A 329 -1.27 8.09 -14.25
C TYR A 329 -2.25 7.28 -13.40
N SER A 330 -2.23 5.94 -13.63
CA SER A 330 -2.97 5.02 -12.77
C SER A 330 -2.22 4.80 -11.46
N PHE A 331 -2.98 4.78 -10.37
CA PHE A 331 -2.45 4.52 -9.03
C PHE A 331 -3.35 3.50 -8.32
N CYS A 332 -2.75 2.60 -7.55
CA CYS A 332 -3.47 1.59 -6.77
C CYS A 332 -4.64 0.93 -7.54
N MET A 333 -4.35 0.42 -8.77
CA MET A 333 -5.33 -0.33 -9.55
C MET A 333 -5.73 -1.61 -8.81
N CYS A 334 -7.03 -1.85 -8.66
CA CYS A 334 -7.63 -2.98 -7.94
C CYS A 334 -8.39 -3.88 -8.92
N PRO A 335 -7.76 -4.98 -9.42
CA PRO A 335 -8.43 -5.95 -10.28
C PRO A 335 -9.55 -6.66 -9.52
N GLY A 336 -10.67 -6.96 -10.20
CA GLY A 336 -11.80 -7.65 -9.60
C GLY A 336 -12.18 -7.09 -8.24
N GLY A 337 -12.22 -5.76 -8.13
CA GLY A 337 -12.39 -5.04 -6.88
C GLY A 337 -13.61 -4.13 -6.86
N GLN A 338 -13.59 -3.14 -5.98
CA GLN A 338 -14.65 -2.15 -5.86
C GLN A 338 -14.09 -0.82 -5.36
N VAL A 339 -14.79 0.27 -5.67
CA VAL A 339 -14.55 1.60 -5.11
C VAL A 339 -15.25 1.68 -3.75
N VAL A 340 -14.62 2.34 -2.80
CA VAL A 340 -15.15 2.48 -1.43
C VAL A 340 -14.94 3.89 -0.90
N GLY A 341 -15.89 4.38 -0.10
CA GLY A 341 -15.72 5.59 0.68
C GLY A 341 -14.65 5.38 1.75
N ALA A 342 -13.70 6.30 1.81
CA ALA A 342 -12.51 6.24 2.67
C ALA A 342 -12.29 7.54 3.45
N ALA A 343 -13.38 8.24 3.80
CA ALA A 343 -13.35 9.45 4.63
C ALA A 343 -12.68 9.17 5.98
N SER A 344 -12.01 10.18 6.53
CA SER A 344 -11.48 10.19 7.90
C SER A 344 -11.87 11.45 8.68
N GLU A 345 -12.61 12.36 8.05
CA GLU A 345 -13.12 13.59 8.65
C GLU A 345 -14.60 13.77 8.29
N THR A 346 -15.41 14.26 9.23
CA THR A 346 -16.80 14.62 8.97
C THR A 346 -16.88 15.76 7.97
N GLY A 347 -17.83 15.66 7.02
CA GLY A 347 -18.02 16.67 5.99
C GLY A 347 -17.02 16.64 4.83
N GLY A 348 -16.30 15.53 4.67
CA GLY A 348 -15.41 15.27 3.55
C GLY A 348 -15.68 13.94 2.88
N VAL A 349 -15.64 13.88 1.55
CA VAL A 349 -15.73 12.64 0.76
C VAL A 349 -14.36 12.33 0.17
N VAL A 350 -13.91 11.10 0.41
CA VAL A 350 -12.72 10.52 -0.21
C VAL A 350 -13.07 9.13 -0.69
N VAL A 351 -12.60 8.77 -1.87
CA VAL A 351 -12.73 7.41 -2.40
C VAL A 351 -11.38 6.70 -2.43
N ASN A 352 -11.43 5.38 -2.33
CA ASN A 352 -10.30 4.49 -2.52
C ASN A 352 -10.78 3.21 -3.20
N GLY A 353 -9.89 2.26 -3.48
CA GLY A 353 -10.24 0.96 -4.04
C GLY A 353 -9.76 -0.17 -3.16
N MET A 354 -10.50 -1.27 -3.19
CA MET A 354 -10.11 -2.51 -2.56
C MET A 354 -10.46 -3.71 -3.43
N SER A 355 -9.83 -4.86 -3.18
CA SER A 355 -10.19 -6.16 -3.76
C SER A 355 -10.12 -7.24 -2.68
N MET A 356 -10.95 -8.26 -2.83
CA MET A 356 -10.77 -9.53 -2.13
C MET A 356 -9.56 -10.28 -2.69
N TYR A 357 -9.05 -11.25 -1.97
CA TYR A 357 -7.93 -12.08 -2.44
C TYR A 357 -8.18 -12.71 -3.82
N LYS A 358 -9.41 -13.19 -4.06
CA LYS A 358 -9.78 -13.81 -5.35
C LYS A 358 -9.90 -12.85 -6.52
N ARG A 359 -10.10 -11.55 -6.27
CA ARG A 359 -10.26 -10.52 -7.31
C ARG A 359 -11.36 -10.86 -8.33
N ASP A 360 -12.54 -11.25 -7.85
CA ASP A 360 -13.62 -11.85 -8.63
C ASP A 360 -14.94 -11.03 -8.64
N SER A 361 -14.90 -9.74 -8.31
CA SER A 361 -16.10 -8.88 -8.35
C SER A 361 -16.63 -8.59 -9.76
N GLY A 362 -15.84 -8.85 -10.79
CA GLY A 362 -16.14 -8.50 -12.17
C GLY A 362 -15.84 -7.04 -12.54
N ILE A 363 -15.33 -6.22 -11.62
CA ILE A 363 -15.04 -4.80 -11.82
C ILE A 363 -13.54 -4.55 -11.64
N ALA A 364 -12.90 -3.94 -12.63
CA ALA A 364 -11.57 -3.37 -12.52
C ALA A 364 -11.68 -1.91 -12.13
N ASN A 365 -11.03 -1.47 -11.05
CA ASN A 365 -10.98 -0.05 -10.72
C ASN A 365 -9.56 0.43 -10.44
N SER A 366 -9.30 1.70 -10.73
CA SER A 366 -8.01 2.33 -10.49
C SER A 366 -8.18 3.80 -10.15
N ALA A 367 -7.38 4.34 -9.28
CA ALA A 367 -7.19 5.77 -9.26
C ALA A 367 -6.56 6.24 -10.58
N LEU A 368 -7.08 7.32 -11.13
CA LEU A 368 -6.45 8.13 -12.16
C LEU A 368 -6.15 9.49 -11.54
N VAL A 369 -4.89 9.80 -11.39
CA VAL A 369 -4.43 10.94 -10.62
C VAL A 369 -3.45 11.80 -11.40
N VAL A 370 -3.38 13.06 -11.01
CA VAL A 370 -2.48 14.07 -11.55
C VAL A 370 -1.61 14.60 -10.43
N ASN A 371 -0.32 14.78 -10.70
CA ASN A 371 0.62 15.34 -9.73
C ASN A 371 0.24 16.77 -9.34
N VAL A 372 0.34 17.04 -8.03
CA VAL A 372 0.25 18.36 -7.42
C VAL A 372 1.46 18.58 -6.52
N SER A 373 1.90 19.82 -6.41
CA SER A 373 3.14 20.19 -5.73
C SER A 373 2.93 21.44 -4.87
N PRO A 374 3.87 21.83 -4.02
CA PRO A 374 3.79 23.04 -3.21
C PRO A 374 3.50 24.32 -4.00
N GLU A 375 3.85 24.37 -5.29
CA GLU A 375 3.50 25.48 -6.19
C GLU A 375 1.99 25.61 -6.42
N ASP A 376 1.22 24.53 -6.21
CA ASP A 376 -0.23 24.53 -6.37
C ASP A 376 -0.98 24.87 -5.08
N PHE A 377 -0.39 24.62 -3.91
CA PHE A 377 -1.11 24.70 -2.63
C PHE A 377 -0.38 25.49 -1.53
N GLY A 378 0.90 25.80 -1.71
CA GLY A 378 1.70 26.53 -0.73
C GLY A 378 2.84 25.70 -0.13
N HIS A 379 3.79 26.39 0.47
CA HIS A 379 5.04 25.79 0.99
C HIS A 379 5.02 25.51 2.49
N ASN A 380 3.97 25.93 3.22
CA ASN A 380 3.86 25.56 4.62
C ASN A 380 3.50 24.07 4.77
N PRO A 381 3.97 23.40 5.81
CA PRO A 381 3.74 21.95 5.96
C PRO A 381 2.28 21.53 5.92
N LEU A 382 1.34 22.40 6.38
CA LEU A 382 -0.10 22.10 6.41
C LEU A 382 -0.88 22.54 5.17
N ASP A 383 -0.29 23.31 4.26
CA ASP A 383 -1.00 23.84 3.08
C ASP A 383 -1.55 22.72 2.20
N GLY A 384 -0.80 21.62 2.04
CA GLY A 384 -1.27 20.45 1.31
C GLY A 384 -2.45 19.73 1.99
N VAL A 385 -2.54 19.78 3.33
CA VAL A 385 -3.70 19.26 4.08
C VAL A 385 -4.95 20.08 3.78
N GLU A 386 -4.84 21.41 3.80
CA GLU A 386 -5.97 22.31 3.52
C GLU A 386 -6.41 22.21 2.05
N PHE A 387 -5.44 22.02 1.14
CA PHE A 387 -5.74 21.76 -0.27
C PHE A 387 -6.57 20.49 -0.44
N GLN A 388 -6.20 19.37 0.20
CA GLN A 388 -6.99 18.14 0.18
C GLN A 388 -8.38 18.37 0.80
N ARG A 389 -8.49 19.00 1.96
CA ARG A 389 -9.76 19.31 2.63
C ARG A 389 -10.72 20.12 1.76
N ARG A 390 -10.21 21.10 1.02
CA ARG A 390 -11.02 21.90 0.10
C ARG A 390 -11.79 21.02 -0.88
N TRP A 391 -11.11 20.12 -1.57
CA TRP A 391 -11.71 19.27 -2.59
C TRP A 391 -12.60 18.18 -1.99
N GLU A 392 -12.22 17.62 -0.85
CA GLU A 392 -13.02 16.66 -0.10
C GLU A 392 -14.35 17.25 0.39
N ARG A 393 -14.35 18.51 0.86
CA ARG A 393 -15.57 19.23 1.28
C ARG A 393 -16.46 19.58 0.10
N LEU A 394 -15.87 19.99 -1.03
CA LEU A 394 -16.65 20.22 -2.27
C LEU A 394 -17.29 18.92 -2.76
N ALA A 395 -16.56 17.82 -2.72
CA ALA A 395 -17.09 16.50 -3.05
C ALA A 395 -18.24 16.07 -2.11
N PHE A 396 -18.14 16.35 -0.81
CA PHE A 396 -19.19 16.07 0.15
C PHE A 396 -20.47 16.86 -0.16
N LYS A 397 -20.35 18.17 -0.45
CA LYS A 397 -21.48 19.01 -0.85
C LYS A 397 -22.13 18.51 -2.15
N CYS A 398 -21.31 18.19 -3.15
CA CYS A 398 -21.77 17.68 -4.44
C CYS A 398 -22.46 16.32 -4.30
N GLY A 399 -22.02 15.49 -3.37
CA GLY A 399 -22.64 14.21 -2.99
C GLY A 399 -23.96 14.32 -2.23
N GLY A 400 -24.43 15.54 -1.93
CA GLY A 400 -25.68 15.80 -1.21
C GLY A 400 -25.54 15.66 0.31
N GLU A 401 -24.34 15.91 0.84
CA GLU A 401 -24.00 15.91 2.27
C GLU A 401 -24.26 14.58 3.00
N LYS A 402 -24.14 13.45 2.27
CA LYS A 402 -24.44 12.09 2.74
C LYS A 402 -23.29 11.09 2.58
N PHE A 403 -22.06 11.54 2.42
CA PHE A 403 -20.90 10.71 2.06
C PHE A 403 -21.05 9.96 0.72
N TYR A 404 -22.03 10.29 -0.11
CA TYR A 404 -22.11 9.79 -1.47
C TYR A 404 -21.03 10.45 -2.32
N ALA A 405 -20.34 9.65 -3.11
CA ALA A 405 -19.25 10.14 -3.93
C ALA A 405 -19.80 10.81 -5.22
N PRO A 406 -19.32 12.01 -5.61
CA PRO A 406 -19.63 12.58 -6.90
C PRO A 406 -19.11 11.66 -8.01
N ALA A 407 -19.96 11.39 -9.02
CA ALA A 407 -19.63 10.50 -10.10
C ALA A 407 -20.15 11.01 -11.45
N GLN A 408 -19.41 10.68 -12.51
CA GLN A 408 -19.72 11.06 -13.87
C GLN A 408 -19.16 10.02 -14.85
N ASN A 409 -19.89 9.64 -15.90
CA ASN A 409 -19.32 8.81 -16.95
C ASN A 409 -18.35 9.62 -17.83
N PHE A 410 -17.42 8.92 -18.47
CA PHE A 410 -16.37 9.58 -19.25
C PHE A 410 -16.92 10.39 -20.43
N LYS A 411 -18.02 9.95 -21.06
CA LYS A 411 -18.68 10.68 -22.17
C LYS A 411 -19.09 12.10 -21.75
N THR A 412 -19.81 12.23 -20.64
CA THR A 412 -20.27 13.55 -20.15
C THR A 412 -19.13 14.35 -19.53
N PHE A 413 -18.17 13.71 -18.87
CA PHE A 413 -16.94 14.35 -18.38
C PHE A 413 -16.11 14.96 -19.52
N LEU A 414 -16.04 14.28 -20.66
CA LEU A 414 -15.31 14.73 -21.84
C LEU A 414 -15.99 15.89 -22.56
N SER A 415 -17.33 15.81 -22.73
CA SER A 415 -18.10 16.78 -23.49
C SER A 415 -18.49 18.04 -22.69
N GLY A 416 -18.38 17.99 -21.34
CA GLY A 416 -18.90 19.07 -20.48
C GLY A 416 -20.43 19.19 -20.48
N SER A 417 -21.15 18.15 -20.96
CA SER A 417 -22.61 18.10 -20.92
C SER A 417 -23.13 17.79 -19.52
N ALA A 418 -24.45 17.83 -19.32
CA ALA A 418 -25.07 17.49 -18.04
C ALA A 418 -24.53 16.16 -17.47
N PRO A 419 -24.12 16.11 -16.21
CA PRO A 419 -23.46 14.95 -15.65
C PRO A 419 -24.39 13.73 -15.62
N SER A 420 -23.87 12.57 -16.03
CA SER A 420 -24.55 11.28 -15.97
C SER A 420 -23.63 10.24 -15.33
N ALA A 421 -24.20 9.43 -14.46
CA ALA A 421 -23.54 8.27 -13.88
C ALA A 421 -23.97 6.94 -14.52
N GLU A 422 -24.66 6.98 -15.66
CA GLU A 422 -24.93 5.80 -16.47
C GLU A 422 -23.60 5.23 -17.01
N SER A 423 -23.36 3.95 -16.81
CA SER A 423 -22.03 3.37 -17.02
C SER A 423 -22.08 1.92 -17.45
N LEU A 424 -20.93 1.41 -17.97
CA LEU A 424 -20.74 0.02 -18.38
C LEU A 424 -20.86 -0.99 -17.22
N VAL A 425 -20.66 -0.54 -16.01
CA VAL A 425 -20.75 -1.36 -14.79
C VAL A 425 -21.73 -0.75 -13.81
N LYS A 426 -22.39 -1.56 -13.00
CA LYS A 426 -23.07 -1.03 -11.82
C LYS A 426 -22.03 -0.41 -10.90
N ALA A 427 -22.18 0.87 -10.57
CA ALA A 427 -21.28 1.58 -9.66
C ALA A 427 -21.04 0.77 -8.39
N SER A 428 -19.78 0.50 -8.05
CA SER A 428 -19.42 -0.30 -6.90
C SER A 428 -19.23 0.54 -5.63
N CYS A 429 -19.14 1.85 -5.76
CA CYS A 429 -18.83 2.77 -4.66
C CYS A 429 -19.84 2.68 -3.51
N LEU A 430 -19.34 2.47 -2.30
CA LEU A 430 -20.10 2.49 -1.07
C LEU A 430 -19.73 3.72 -0.23
N PRO A 431 -20.72 4.39 0.41
CA PRO A 431 -22.14 4.05 0.56
C PRO A 431 -23.01 4.36 -0.68
N GLY A 432 -22.50 5.04 -1.69
CA GLY A 432 -23.22 5.33 -2.92
C GLY A 432 -22.57 6.45 -3.72
N ILE A 433 -23.19 6.77 -4.86
CA ILE A 433 -22.74 7.84 -5.75
C ILE A 433 -23.88 8.85 -6.00
N THR A 434 -23.50 10.06 -6.40
CA THR A 434 -24.39 11.10 -6.91
C THR A 434 -23.85 11.60 -8.25
N ALA A 435 -24.69 11.68 -9.27
CA ALA A 435 -24.30 12.28 -10.55
C ALA A 435 -23.94 13.75 -10.33
N CYS A 436 -22.70 14.14 -10.63
CA CYS A 436 -22.18 15.47 -10.37
C CYS A 436 -21.06 15.79 -11.37
N ASP A 437 -20.96 17.07 -11.75
CA ASP A 437 -19.86 17.54 -12.58
C ASP A 437 -18.55 17.51 -11.79
N LEU A 438 -17.64 16.65 -12.19
CA LEU A 438 -16.34 16.47 -11.53
C LEU A 438 -15.42 17.71 -11.66
N ASN A 439 -15.72 18.66 -12.57
CA ASN A 439 -15.03 19.94 -12.60
C ASN A 439 -15.30 20.80 -11.35
N MET A 440 -16.42 20.58 -10.65
CA MET A 440 -16.74 21.30 -9.42
C MET A 440 -15.96 20.81 -8.20
N VAL A 441 -15.37 19.63 -8.27
CA VAL A 441 -14.75 18.95 -7.13
C VAL A 441 -13.26 18.64 -7.32
N LEU A 442 -12.66 19.12 -8.41
CA LEU A 442 -11.23 19.03 -8.72
C LEU A 442 -10.74 20.32 -9.37
N PRO A 443 -9.45 20.65 -9.27
CA PRO A 443 -8.86 21.78 -10.01
C PRO A 443 -8.99 21.60 -11.52
N ASP A 444 -9.19 22.69 -12.26
CA ASP A 444 -9.35 22.68 -13.73
C ASP A 444 -8.17 22.00 -14.45
N TYR A 445 -6.94 22.27 -14.01
CA TYR A 445 -5.76 21.64 -14.61
C TYR A 445 -5.72 20.13 -14.37
N VAL A 446 -6.29 19.63 -13.27
CA VAL A 446 -6.41 18.19 -12.99
C VAL A 446 -7.41 17.57 -13.95
N THR A 447 -8.61 18.12 -14.07
CA THR A 447 -9.66 17.59 -14.96
C THR A 447 -9.25 17.65 -16.43
N ALA A 448 -8.58 18.74 -16.87
CA ALA A 448 -8.03 18.85 -18.21
C ALA A 448 -6.98 17.77 -18.50
N THR A 449 -6.04 17.56 -17.56
CA THR A 449 -4.99 16.53 -17.67
C THR A 449 -5.60 15.12 -17.69
N LEU A 450 -6.62 14.84 -16.87
CA LEU A 450 -7.32 13.56 -16.86
C LEU A 450 -8.00 13.26 -18.19
N ARG A 451 -8.67 14.25 -18.81
CA ARG A 451 -9.30 14.08 -20.15
C ARG A 451 -8.29 13.67 -21.21
N GLY A 452 -7.13 14.34 -21.26
CA GLY A 452 -6.05 13.99 -22.19
C GLY A 452 -5.46 12.61 -21.89
N GLY A 453 -5.23 12.33 -20.61
CA GLY A 453 -4.69 11.05 -20.14
C GLY A 453 -5.58 9.87 -20.49
N ILE A 454 -6.89 9.92 -20.18
CA ILE A 454 -7.83 8.82 -20.45
C ILE A 454 -7.87 8.47 -21.94
N LYS A 455 -7.96 9.49 -22.82
CA LYS A 455 -7.89 9.30 -24.28
C LYS A 455 -6.58 8.61 -24.71
N ALA A 456 -5.44 9.03 -24.16
CA ALA A 456 -4.15 8.44 -24.47
C ALA A 456 -4.04 6.99 -23.95
N PHE A 457 -4.69 6.67 -22.83
CA PHE A 457 -4.75 5.31 -22.28
C PHE A 457 -5.56 4.37 -23.14
N GLY A 458 -6.65 4.85 -23.79
CA GLY A 458 -7.43 4.08 -24.75
C GLY A 458 -6.59 3.56 -25.93
N GLN A 459 -5.56 4.30 -26.35
CA GLN A 459 -4.63 3.86 -27.40
C GLN A 459 -3.76 2.67 -26.97
N ARG A 460 -3.55 2.47 -25.67
CA ARG A 460 -2.73 1.38 -25.10
C ARG A 460 -3.57 0.20 -24.63
N LEU A 461 -4.74 0.50 -24.09
CA LEU A 461 -5.68 -0.47 -23.54
C LEU A 461 -7.02 -0.29 -24.26
N ALA A 462 -7.30 -1.13 -25.25
CA ALA A 462 -8.49 -1.03 -26.07
C ALA A 462 -9.77 -1.00 -25.20
N GLY A 463 -10.59 0.03 -25.41
CA GLY A 463 -11.84 0.28 -24.68
C GLY A 463 -11.66 0.98 -23.33
N PHE A 464 -10.45 1.36 -22.93
CA PHE A 464 -10.22 2.09 -21.69
C PHE A 464 -10.91 3.47 -21.67
N ASP A 465 -10.96 4.12 -22.81
CA ASP A 465 -11.59 5.44 -23.04
C ASP A 465 -13.03 5.35 -23.51
N ASP A 466 -13.71 4.20 -23.26
CA ASP A 466 -15.14 4.07 -23.52
C ASP A 466 -15.94 5.12 -22.76
N GLY A 467 -16.90 5.74 -23.45
CA GLY A 467 -17.71 6.80 -22.87
C GLY A 467 -18.52 6.38 -21.64
N GLY A 468 -18.79 5.09 -21.47
CA GLY A 468 -19.49 4.51 -20.33
C GLY A 468 -18.56 4.13 -19.16
N ALA A 469 -17.24 4.36 -19.23
CA ALA A 469 -16.37 4.22 -18.07
C ALA A 469 -16.79 5.18 -16.96
N LEU A 470 -16.95 4.69 -15.73
CA LEU A 470 -17.43 5.49 -14.60
C LEU A 470 -16.26 6.13 -13.84
N LEU A 471 -16.33 7.45 -13.68
CA LEU A 471 -15.39 8.23 -12.88
C LEU A 471 -16.06 8.60 -11.56
N THR A 472 -15.40 8.28 -10.44
CA THR A 472 -15.91 8.54 -9.07
C THR A 472 -14.86 9.35 -8.29
N GLY A 473 -15.25 10.49 -7.74
CA GLY A 473 -14.36 11.44 -7.05
C GLY A 473 -14.66 11.54 -5.55
N VAL A 474 -13.73 12.02 -4.77
CA VAL A 474 -12.38 12.43 -5.14
C VAL A 474 -11.36 11.49 -4.50
N GLU A 475 -10.30 11.16 -5.20
CA GLU A 475 -9.12 10.50 -4.64
C GLU A 475 -8.05 11.57 -4.37
N THR A 476 -7.89 11.96 -3.12
CA THR A 476 -7.01 13.06 -2.71
C THR A 476 -5.84 12.61 -1.85
N ARG A 477 -5.82 11.34 -1.45
CA ARG A 477 -4.89 10.82 -0.43
C ARG A 477 -3.98 9.73 -0.96
N THR A 478 -3.34 9.98 -2.10
CA THR A 478 -2.36 9.05 -2.69
C THR A 478 -1.07 8.94 -1.87
N SER A 479 -0.77 9.95 -1.04
CA SER A 479 0.42 10.03 -0.18
C SER A 479 0.20 11.11 0.88
N ALA A 480 1.06 11.12 1.91
CA ALA A 480 1.11 12.22 2.88
C ALA A 480 1.44 13.55 2.17
N PRO A 481 0.73 14.64 2.49
CA PRO A 481 0.95 15.96 1.88
C PRO A 481 2.14 16.72 2.50
N LEU A 482 2.79 16.14 3.50
CA LEU A 482 3.97 16.69 4.17
C LEU A 482 5.00 15.60 4.44
N ARG A 483 6.21 16.03 4.78
CA ARG A 483 7.28 15.18 5.30
C ARG A 483 7.75 15.73 6.63
N ILE A 484 7.82 14.87 7.64
CA ILE A 484 8.43 15.17 8.94
C ILE A 484 9.92 14.92 8.81
N ILE A 485 10.74 15.96 8.98
CA ILE A 485 12.18 15.87 8.68
C ILE A 485 12.90 15.07 9.76
N ARG A 486 13.65 14.05 9.36
CA ARG A 486 14.45 13.18 10.23
C ARG A 486 15.88 13.02 9.71
N GLY A 487 16.81 12.79 10.63
CA GLY A 487 18.21 12.51 10.34
C GLY A 487 18.46 11.09 9.84
N SER A 488 19.73 10.76 9.60
CA SER A 488 20.17 9.41 9.24
C SER A 488 19.90 8.38 10.36
N ASP A 489 19.92 8.81 11.61
CA ASP A 489 19.55 8.07 12.81
C ASP A 489 18.04 7.88 12.99
N LYS A 490 17.24 8.27 12.00
CA LYS A 490 15.78 8.22 11.97
C LYS A 490 15.08 9.11 13.01
N GLN A 491 15.79 9.89 13.81
CA GLN A 491 15.18 10.85 14.72
C GLN A 491 14.78 12.14 14.01
N SER A 492 13.76 12.82 14.53
CA SER A 492 13.41 14.19 14.12
C SER A 492 14.62 15.12 14.31
N VAL A 493 14.91 15.92 13.28
CA VAL A 493 16.03 16.88 13.34
C VAL A 493 15.80 18.00 14.36
N SER A 494 14.57 18.26 14.74
CA SER A 494 14.19 19.31 15.70
C SER A 494 13.95 18.80 17.12
N HIS A 495 13.56 17.52 17.28
CA HIS A 495 13.18 16.97 18.59
C HIS A 495 13.75 15.57 18.78
N ARG A 496 14.73 15.44 19.65
CA ARG A 496 15.31 14.14 20.01
C ARG A 496 14.25 13.23 20.65
N GLY A 497 14.42 11.90 20.53
CA GLY A 497 13.48 10.94 21.09
C GLY A 497 12.21 10.73 20.26
N LEU A 498 11.95 11.55 19.23
CA LEU A 498 10.87 11.36 18.25
C LEU A 498 11.43 10.72 16.99
N TYR A 499 10.82 9.61 16.56
CA TYR A 499 11.20 8.85 15.37
C TYR A 499 10.04 8.83 14.35
N PRO A 500 10.01 9.80 13.40
CA PRO A 500 9.01 9.83 12.34
C PRO A 500 9.12 8.58 11.45
N CYS A 501 8.00 7.88 11.21
CA CYS A 501 7.98 6.58 10.57
C CYS A 501 6.83 6.41 9.58
N GLY A 502 7.10 5.72 8.49
CA GLY A 502 6.11 5.25 7.53
C GLY A 502 5.53 6.33 6.63
N GLU A 503 4.32 6.07 6.13
CA GLU A 503 3.68 6.91 5.12
C GLU A 503 3.24 8.27 5.68
N GLY A 504 2.74 8.32 6.90
CA GLY A 504 2.36 9.57 7.56
C GLY A 504 3.53 10.53 7.79
N ALA A 505 4.72 10.00 7.95
CA ALA A 505 5.94 10.80 8.05
C ALA A 505 6.53 11.18 6.67
N GLY A 506 5.94 10.73 5.56
CA GLY A 506 6.37 11.06 4.20
C GLY A 506 7.48 10.17 3.62
N TYR A 507 7.78 9.01 4.23
CA TYR A 507 8.88 8.12 3.84
C TYR A 507 8.44 6.80 3.19
N ALA A 508 7.15 6.54 3.10
CA ALA A 508 6.59 5.35 2.47
C ALA A 508 5.37 5.69 1.61
N GLY A 509 4.92 4.75 0.78
CA GLY A 509 3.75 4.92 -0.08
C GLY A 509 3.06 3.58 -0.35
N GLY A 510 2.86 2.76 0.69
CA GLY A 510 2.17 1.47 0.61
C GLY A 510 2.62 0.50 1.70
N ILE A 511 1.97 -0.67 1.80
CA ILE A 511 2.14 -1.63 2.91
C ILE A 511 3.60 -2.06 3.08
N MET A 512 4.25 -2.53 2.00
CA MET A 512 5.62 -3.06 2.10
C MET A 512 6.63 -1.97 2.43
N SER A 513 6.58 -0.80 1.77
CA SER A 513 7.51 0.30 2.07
C SER A 513 7.32 0.87 3.48
N ALA A 514 6.08 0.89 3.98
CA ALA A 514 5.78 1.28 5.35
C ALA A 514 6.32 0.26 6.37
N ALA A 515 6.15 -1.04 6.11
CA ALA A 515 6.70 -2.12 6.93
C ALA A 515 8.24 -2.08 7.00
N LEU A 516 8.90 -1.90 5.85
CA LEU A 516 10.36 -1.74 5.77
C LEU A 516 10.85 -0.52 6.56
N ASP A 517 10.17 0.61 6.43
CA ASP A 517 10.53 1.81 7.19
C ASP A 517 10.33 1.60 8.70
N GLY A 518 9.26 0.91 9.11
CA GLY A 518 9.02 0.49 10.50
C GLY A 518 10.15 -0.38 11.04
N TYR A 519 10.59 -1.36 10.26
CA TYR A 519 11.73 -2.21 10.60
C TYR A 519 13.01 -1.39 10.83
N HIS A 520 13.36 -0.50 9.87
CA HIS A 520 14.57 0.31 9.98
C HIS A 520 14.52 1.34 11.12
N VAL A 521 13.35 1.91 11.42
CA VAL A 521 13.18 2.82 12.55
C VAL A 521 13.33 2.06 13.87
N ALA A 522 12.78 0.84 14.00
CA ALA A 522 12.99 0.02 15.17
C ALA A 522 14.48 -0.31 15.38
N ARG A 523 15.20 -0.63 14.29
CA ARG A 523 16.65 -0.88 14.34
C ARG A 523 17.42 0.35 14.79
N ALA A 524 17.06 1.55 14.33
CA ALA A 524 17.68 2.80 14.79
C ALA A 524 17.45 3.06 16.29
N VAL A 525 16.29 2.68 16.84
CA VAL A 525 16.06 2.71 18.30
C VAL A 525 16.97 1.71 19.00
N MET A 526 17.12 0.49 18.47
CA MET A 526 18.02 -0.54 19.06
C MET A 526 19.49 -0.12 19.00
N GLU A 527 19.95 0.52 17.92
CA GLU A 527 21.34 1.02 17.80
C GLU A 527 21.70 2.05 18.88
N ARG A 528 20.73 2.71 19.48
CA ARG A 528 20.93 3.65 20.55
C ARG A 528 20.77 3.04 21.94
N PHE A 529 19.74 2.21 22.13
CA PHE A 529 19.35 1.72 23.46
C PHE A 529 19.64 0.23 23.64
N ALA A 530 20.00 -0.15 24.86
CA ALA A 530 20.01 -1.54 25.28
C ALA A 530 18.58 -2.06 25.49
N PRO A 531 18.31 -3.38 25.32
CA PRO A 531 17.03 -3.99 25.68
C PRO A 531 16.68 -3.79 27.16
N LEU A 532 15.38 -3.86 27.51
CA LEU A 532 14.85 -3.72 28.87
C LEU A 532 15.18 -4.94 29.75
#